data_756a74cdee99ecba393f20eb88b32748
#
_entry.id   756a74cdee99ecba393f20eb88b32748
#
_cell.length_a   1.000
_cell.length_b   1.000
_cell.length_c   1.000
_cell.angle_alpha   90.00
_cell.angle_beta   90.00
_cell.angle_gamma   90.00
#
_symmetry.space_group_name_H-M   'P 1'
#
loop_
_entity.id
_entity.type
_entity.pdbx_description
1 polymer ?
#
loop_
_entity_poly.entity_id
_entity_poly.type
_entity_poly.pdbx_seq_one_letter_code
_entity_poly.pdbx_strand_id
1 'polypeptide(L)'
;MQKNDELILKIEDMGVDGAGIGKADGMTFFVKDAVIGDVVRAKIIKLKKTYGYARLMELLEASPDRVEPKCPYYRQCGGCQIQALSYEKQLEFKERKVRNNLERIGGFTEIPMEPIVGMENPYHYRNKAQFPVGTDKDGHIVTGFYAGRTHTIIPNRDCVLGLSVNREILDSVIDFMEKNHVSAYDEKTGKGLVRHVLIRCGFTSQEKMVCLIINGKSLPHSEKLVEALRKIDGMTSISINCNTERTNVILGRKTIVLWGQEYITDQIGEISYEISPVSFYQVNPVQTEKLYGLALEYADLHGEETVWDLYCGIGTISLFLAQKAKQVYGVEIIPRAIENAKRNAVKNGIENAEFFVGKSEEVLPEFYENEAAAGRKAHADVIVVDPPRKGCDEKLLETIVKMAPDRVVYVSCDSATLARDLKILCEQGYEVKRVRAVDQFCHTVHTEAVCLLERKEK
;
A
#
# COMPACT_ATOMS: atom_id res chain seq x y z
N MET A 1 -14.57 -4.36 37.45
CA MET A 1 -13.54 -3.52 36.79
C MET A 1 -14.09 -2.17 36.39
N GLN A 2 -13.34 -1.11 36.61
CA GLN A 2 -13.71 0.26 36.23
C GLN A 2 -12.52 0.99 35.62
N LYS A 3 -12.76 2.17 35.05
CA LYS A 3 -11.68 3.02 34.49
C LYS A 3 -10.68 3.37 35.59
N ASN A 4 -9.38 3.31 35.24
CA ASN A 4 -8.21 3.50 36.08
C ASN A 4 -7.79 2.31 36.95
N ASP A 5 -8.53 1.20 36.96
CA ASP A 5 -8.04 -0.02 37.60
C ASP A 5 -6.79 -0.54 36.87
N GLU A 6 -5.88 -1.17 37.60
CA GLU A 6 -4.70 -1.82 37.06
C GLU A 6 -4.92 -3.32 36.97
N LEU A 7 -4.45 -3.91 35.87
CA LEU A 7 -4.56 -5.33 35.58
C LEU A 7 -3.19 -5.89 35.22
N ILE A 8 -2.97 -7.16 35.58
CA ILE A 8 -1.86 -7.93 35.01
C ILE A 8 -2.42 -8.75 33.87
N LEU A 9 -1.85 -8.58 32.67
CA LEU A 9 -2.31 -9.22 31.44
C LEU A 9 -1.16 -9.98 30.79
N LYS A 10 -1.41 -11.23 30.43
CA LYS A 10 -0.58 -11.95 29.46
C LYS A 10 -1.12 -11.62 28.08
N ILE A 11 -0.25 -11.20 27.18
CA ILE A 11 -0.61 -10.87 25.80
C ILE A 11 -0.57 -12.13 24.94
N GLU A 12 -1.75 -12.55 24.52
CA GLU A 12 -1.95 -13.81 23.78
C GLU A 12 -2.00 -13.62 22.27
N ASP A 13 -2.43 -12.43 21.81
CA ASP A 13 -2.60 -12.12 20.39
C ASP A 13 -2.40 -10.62 20.14
N MET A 14 -2.57 -10.17 18.89
CA MET A 14 -2.55 -8.77 18.51
C MET A 14 -3.74 -8.41 17.65
N GLY A 15 -4.25 -7.18 17.86
CA GLY A 15 -5.36 -6.62 17.11
C GLY A 15 -4.95 -6.10 15.73
N VAL A 16 -5.97 -5.74 14.94
CA VAL A 16 -5.79 -5.19 13.59
C VAL A 16 -5.03 -3.86 13.56
N ASP A 17 -4.90 -3.18 14.69
CA ASP A 17 -4.15 -1.93 14.87
C ASP A 17 -2.78 -2.14 15.55
N GLY A 18 -2.38 -3.39 15.80
CA GLY A 18 -1.12 -3.76 16.43
C GLY A 18 -1.13 -3.67 17.95
N ALA A 19 -2.27 -3.41 18.59
CA ALA A 19 -2.38 -3.46 20.04
C ALA A 19 -2.34 -4.92 20.52
N GLY A 20 -1.55 -5.22 21.56
CA GLY A 20 -1.57 -6.53 22.20
C GLY A 20 -2.94 -6.85 22.78
N ILE A 21 -3.36 -8.10 22.70
CA ILE A 21 -4.63 -8.60 23.23
C ILE A 21 -4.35 -9.51 24.43
N GLY A 22 -4.90 -9.14 25.58
CA GLY A 22 -4.91 -9.97 26.79
C GLY A 22 -6.32 -10.09 27.35
N LYS A 23 -6.54 -11.06 28.25
CA LYS A 23 -7.83 -11.33 28.90
C LYS A 23 -7.71 -11.25 30.40
N ALA A 24 -8.72 -10.64 31.05
CA ALA A 24 -8.90 -10.66 32.48
C ALA A 24 -10.41 -10.71 32.80
N ASP A 25 -10.80 -11.53 33.76
CA ASP A 25 -12.20 -11.71 34.22
C ASP A 25 -13.21 -11.86 33.08
N GLY A 26 -12.85 -12.64 32.04
CA GLY A 26 -13.70 -12.89 30.87
C GLY A 26 -13.80 -11.73 29.86
N MET A 27 -13.10 -10.62 30.10
CA MET A 27 -13.05 -9.47 29.18
C MET A 27 -11.74 -9.43 28.39
N THR A 28 -11.84 -8.99 27.15
CA THR A 28 -10.69 -8.73 26.26
C THR A 28 -10.18 -7.31 26.43
N PHE A 29 -8.86 -7.13 26.56
CA PHE A 29 -8.20 -5.85 26.65
C PHE A 29 -7.21 -5.63 25.53
N PHE A 30 -7.29 -4.46 24.89
CA PHE A 30 -6.32 -4.00 23.89
C PHE A 30 -5.29 -3.10 24.56
N VAL A 31 -4.01 -3.50 24.50
CA VAL A 31 -2.89 -2.80 25.15
C VAL A 31 -1.91 -2.32 24.09
N LYS A 32 -1.86 -0.99 23.86
CA LYS A 32 -0.90 -0.42 22.91
C LYS A 32 0.54 -0.65 23.42
N ASP A 33 1.48 -0.86 22.50
CA ASP A 33 2.91 -1.09 22.74
C ASP A 33 3.26 -2.40 23.47
N ALA A 34 2.28 -3.28 23.68
CA ALA A 34 2.49 -4.65 24.16
C ALA A 34 2.52 -5.63 22.97
N VAL A 35 3.42 -6.61 22.98
CA VAL A 35 3.55 -7.63 21.93
C VAL A 35 3.17 -9.01 22.45
N ILE A 36 2.89 -9.93 21.53
CA ILE A 36 2.54 -11.33 21.86
C ILE A 36 3.61 -11.94 22.76
N GLY A 37 3.18 -12.56 23.85
CA GLY A 37 4.03 -13.23 24.83
C GLY A 37 4.43 -12.36 26.02
N ASP A 38 4.25 -11.03 25.97
CA ASP A 38 4.51 -10.17 27.13
C ASP A 38 3.56 -10.47 28.31
N VAL A 39 4.07 -10.30 29.52
CA VAL A 39 3.24 -10.12 30.74
C VAL A 39 3.38 -8.66 31.17
N VAL A 40 2.26 -7.97 31.25
CA VAL A 40 2.26 -6.51 31.47
C VAL A 40 1.33 -6.08 32.60
N ARG A 41 1.72 -5.03 33.33
CA ARG A 41 0.80 -4.25 34.14
C ARG A 41 0.20 -3.17 33.28
N ALA A 42 -1.12 -3.15 33.14
CA ALA A 42 -1.82 -2.23 32.27
C ALA A 42 -2.95 -1.52 33.01
N LYS A 43 -3.15 -0.22 32.76
CA LYS A 43 -4.18 0.60 33.38
C LYS A 43 -5.35 0.80 32.43
N ILE A 44 -6.55 0.51 32.86
CA ILE A 44 -7.78 0.65 32.07
C ILE A 44 -8.02 2.13 31.76
N ILE A 45 -8.05 2.47 30.47
CA ILE A 45 -8.37 3.82 29.99
C ILE A 45 -9.80 3.96 29.48
N LYS A 46 -10.39 2.85 28.99
CA LYS A 46 -11.77 2.84 28.49
C LYS A 46 -12.35 1.42 28.57
N LEU A 47 -13.56 1.32 29.09
CA LEU A 47 -14.35 0.08 29.10
C LEU A 47 -15.51 0.19 28.13
N LYS A 48 -15.81 -0.92 27.49
CA LYS A 48 -17.00 -1.23 26.69
C LYS A 48 -17.72 -2.43 27.31
N LYS A 49 -18.86 -2.81 26.77
CA LYS A 49 -19.66 -3.92 27.30
C LYS A 49 -18.91 -5.27 27.31
N THR A 50 -18.10 -5.55 26.28
CA THR A 50 -17.44 -6.85 26.06
C THR A 50 -15.91 -6.75 25.97
N TYR A 51 -15.34 -5.54 25.94
CA TYR A 51 -13.89 -5.34 25.82
C TYR A 51 -13.46 -4.00 26.45
N GLY A 52 -12.16 -3.84 26.66
CA GLY A 52 -11.57 -2.61 27.16
C GLY A 52 -10.29 -2.21 26.41
N TYR A 53 -9.90 -0.97 26.60
CA TYR A 53 -8.57 -0.48 26.21
C TYR A 53 -7.77 -0.16 27.46
N ALA A 54 -6.51 -0.60 27.48
CA ALA A 54 -5.62 -0.32 28.60
C ALA A 54 -4.30 0.26 28.09
N ARG A 55 -3.65 1.05 28.92
CA ARG A 55 -2.32 1.61 28.67
C ARG A 55 -1.29 0.76 29.37
N LEU A 56 -0.25 0.38 28.66
CA LEU A 56 0.94 -0.26 29.23
C LEU A 56 1.56 0.65 30.29
N MET A 57 1.66 0.17 31.52
CA MET A 57 2.30 0.88 32.65
C MET A 57 3.68 0.33 32.91
N GLU A 58 3.82 -1.01 32.90
CA GLU A 58 5.05 -1.69 33.19
C GLU A 58 5.09 -3.03 32.43
N LEU A 59 6.25 -3.38 31.91
CA LEU A 59 6.56 -4.69 31.35
C LEU A 59 7.11 -5.55 32.49
N LEU A 60 6.31 -6.53 32.93
CA LEU A 60 6.68 -7.42 34.03
C LEU A 60 7.58 -8.56 33.53
N GLU A 61 7.20 -9.19 32.42
CA GLU A 61 7.98 -10.20 31.73
C GLU A 61 7.97 -9.88 30.24
N ALA A 62 9.16 -9.74 29.66
CA ALA A 62 9.28 -9.54 28.22
C ALA A 62 9.08 -10.85 27.47
N SER A 63 8.34 -10.80 26.37
CA SER A 63 8.30 -11.89 25.40
C SER A 63 9.70 -12.21 24.89
N PRO A 64 10.06 -13.47 24.66
CA PRO A 64 11.30 -13.83 23.96
C PRO A 64 11.37 -13.26 22.53
N ASP A 65 10.22 -12.97 21.95
CA ASP A 65 10.09 -12.38 20.61
C ASP A 65 10.06 -10.85 20.64
N ARG A 66 10.16 -10.20 21.80
CA ARG A 66 10.25 -8.76 21.91
C ARG A 66 11.65 -8.27 21.52
N VAL A 67 11.71 -7.27 20.65
CA VAL A 67 12.95 -6.64 20.23
C VAL A 67 12.88 -5.12 20.44
N GLU A 68 14.04 -4.47 20.58
CA GLU A 68 14.11 -3.02 20.61
C GLU A 68 13.88 -2.46 19.19
N PRO A 69 12.87 -1.60 19.01
CA PRO A 69 12.61 -0.97 17.70
C PRO A 69 13.80 -0.12 17.25
N LYS A 70 14.25 -0.28 15.99
CA LYS A 70 15.31 0.55 15.42
C LYS A 70 14.90 2.02 15.27
N CYS A 71 13.61 2.31 15.16
CA CYS A 71 13.11 3.66 15.02
C CYS A 71 12.93 4.33 16.38
N PRO A 72 13.62 5.43 16.71
CA PRO A 72 13.47 6.13 17.99
C PRO A 72 12.08 6.76 18.17
N TYR A 73 11.33 6.94 17.07
CA TYR A 73 9.98 7.51 17.08
C TYR A 73 8.86 6.45 17.07
N TYR A 74 9.19 5.16 17.18
CA TYR A 74 8.23 4.05 17.03
C TYR A 74 6.95 4.23 17.85
N ARG A 75 7.07 4.61 19.13
CA ARG A 75 5.91 4.77 20.03
C ARG A 75 5.06 6.00 19.72
N GLN A 76 5.61 6.98 19.03
CA GLN A 76 4.98 8.27 18.76
C GLN A 76 4.42 8.34 17.33
N CYS A 77 5.20 7.85 16.37
CA CYS A 77 4.86 7.83 14.95
C CYS A 77 3.73 6.84 14.66
N GLY A 78 2.79 7.23 13.79
CA GLY A 78 1.69 6.35 13.33
C GLY A 78 2.06 5.37 12.23
N GLY A 79 3.31 5.38 11.73
CA GLY A 79 3.71 4.62 10.53
C GLY A 79 3.91 3.13 10.76
N CYS A 80 4.48 2.73 11.91
CA CYS A 80 4.75 1.34 12.26
C CYS A 80 3.96 0.94 13.51
N GLN A 81 3.43 -0.28 13.54
CA GLN A 81 2.65 -0.79 14.67
C GLN A 81 3.31 -1.96 15.41
N ILE A 82 4.17 -2.73 14.73
CA ILE A 82 4.68 -4.01 15.24
C ILE A 82 6.21 -4.13 15.23
N GLN A 83 6.94 -2.99 15.17
CA GLN A 83 8.41 -3.01 15.11
C GLN A 83 9.07 -3.54 16.40
N ALA A 84 8.34 -3.59 17.53
CA ALA A 84 8.80 -4.16 18.78
C ALA A 84 8.71 -5.70 18.84
N LEU A 85 8.20 -6.34 17.78
CA LEU A 85 8.13 -7.80 17.64
C LEU A 85 9.21 -8.29 16.68
N SER A 86 9.84 -9.42 16.94
CA SER A 86 10.84 -10.02 16.05
C SER A 86 10.25 -10.20 14.64
N TYR A 87 11.09 -10.12 13.61
CA TYR A 87 10.58 -10.13 12.24
C TYR A 87 9.91 -11.47 11.89
N GLU A 88 10.46 -12.56 12.35
CA GLU A 88 9.90 -13.90 12.20
C GLU A 88 8.49 -13.95 12.81
N LYS A 89 8.33 -13.39 14.00
CA LYS A 89 7.03 -13.35 14.68
C LYS A 89 6.02 -12.41 14.04
N GLN A 90 6.50 -11.33 13.39
CA GLN A 90 5.66 -10.48 12.55
C GLN A 90 5.10 -11.26 11.36
N LEU A 91 5.90 -12.12 10.72
CA LEU A 91 5.48 -12.95 9.60
C LEU A 91 4.42 -13.98 10.05
N GLU A 92 4.65 -14.68 11.16
CA GLU A 92 3.67 -15.61 11.74
C GLU A 92 2.34 -14.92 12.08
N PHE A 93 2.39 -13.72 12.67
CA PHE A 93 1.20 -12.92 12.96
C PHE A 93 0.42 -12.57 11.70
N LYS A 94 1.11 -12.14 10.64
CA LYS A 94 0.50 -11.75 9.36
C LYS A 94 -0.12 -12.94 8.63
N GLU A 95 0.58 -14.06 8.58
CA GLU A 95 0.06 -15.29 7.99
C GLU A 95 -1.19 -15.77 8.75
N ARG A 96 -1.12 -15.83 10.09
CA ARG A 96 -2.25 -16.19 10.93
C ARG A 96 -3.44 -15.24 10.77
N LYS A 97 -3.20 -13.93 10.59
CA LYS A 97 -4.26 -12.95 10.32
C LYS A 97 -5.01 -13.26 9.03
N VAL A 98 -4.30 -13.59 7.94
CA VAL A 98 -4.93 -13.98 6.67
C VAL A 98 -5.76 -15.25 6.87
N ARG A 99 -5.18 -16.28 7.47
CA ARG A 99 -5.87 -17.54 7.78
C ARG A 99 -7.14 -17.32 8.60
N ASN A 100 -7.04 -16.60 9.71
CA ASN A 100 -8.17 -16.32 10.60
C ASN A 100 -9.32 -15.59 9.89
N ASN A 101 -9.01 -14.67 8.95
CA ASN A 101 -10.05 -13.97 8.19
C ASN A 101 -10.72 -14.93 7.19
N LEU A 102 -9.97 -15.77 6.51
CA LEU A 102 -10.52 -16.79 5.61
C LEU A 102 -11.43 -17.77 6.37
N GLU A 103 -11.03 -18.22 7.55
CA GLU A 103 -11.84 -19.11 8.39
C GLU A 103 -13.09 -18.43 8.92
N ARG A 104 -12.95 -17.27 9.56
CA ARG A 104 -14.05 -16.63 10.32
C ARG A 104 -15.03 -15.84 9.43
N ILE A 105 -14.54 -15.18 8.39
CA ILE A 105 -15.34 -14.36 7.48
C ILE A 105 -15.73 -15.18 6.25
N GLY A 106 -14.79 -15.87 5.64
CA GLY A 106 -14.99 -16.70 4.46
C GLY A 106 -15.72 -18.01 4.77
N GLY A 107 -15.57 -18.54 5.98
CA GLY A 107 -16.13 -19.83 6.39
C GLY A 107 -15.36 -21.03 5.83
N PHE A 108 -14.11 -20.81 5.39
CA PHE A 108 -13.26 -21.89 4.85
C PHE A 108 -12.73 -22.78 5.98
N THR A 109 -12.86 -24.09 5.85
CA THR A 109 -12.37 -25.09 6.82
C THR A 109 -11.02 -25.65 6.42
N GLU A 110 -10.79 -25.79 5.12
CA GLU A 110 -9.52 -26.24 4.54
C GLU A 110 -8.97 -25.12 3.63
N ILE A 111 -7.85 -24.54 4.04
CA ILE A 111 -7.23 -23.43 3.33
C ILE A 111 -5.88 -23.89 2.81
N PRO A 112 -5.67 -23.99 1.48
CA PRO A 112 -4.40 -24.36 0.88
C PRO A 112 -3.39 -23.21 0.98
N MET A 113 -2.97 -22.89 2.20
CA MET A 113 -2.13 -21.75 2.52
C MET A 113 -0.67 -22.12 2.52
N GLU A 114 0.08 -21.41 1.67
CA GLU A 114 1.52 -21.52 1.55
C GLU A 114 2.23 -20.60 2.56
N PRO A 115 3.50 -20.88 2.94
CA PRO A 115 4.26 -20.02 3.84
C PRO A 115 4.36 -18.60 3.33
N ILE A 116 4.24 -17.62 4.24
CA ILE A 116 4.31 -16.20 3.90
C ILE A 116 5.66 -15.83 3.26
N VAL A 117 5.62 -14.93 2.28
CA VAL A 117 6.82 -14.35 1.67
C VAL A 117 7.30 -13.16 2.48
N GLY A 118 8.41 -13.33 3.20
CA GLY A 118 9.09 -12.26 3.95
C GLY A 118 10.18 -11.57 3.14
N MET A 119 10.79 -10.53 3.76
CA MET A 119 11.99 -9.84 3.27
C MET A 119 13.25 -10.30 4.00
N GLU A 120 14.38 -10.33 3.31
CA GLU A 120 15.70 -10.52 3.93
C GLU A 120 16.08 -9.30 4.78
N ASN A 121 15.88 -8.10 4.23
CA ASN A 121 16.07 -6.84 4.95
C ASN A 121 14.76 -6.05 5.01
N PRO A 122 14.03 -6.07 6.14
CA PRO A 122 12.73 -5.39 6.27
C PRO A 122 12.83 -3.88 6.51
N TYR A 123 13.98 -3.27 6.25
CA TYR A 123 14.25 -1.83 6.39
C TYR A 123 14.64 -1.21 5.05
N HIS A 124 14.53 0.12 4.93
CA HIS A 124 14.94 0.91 3.75
C HIS A 124 14.33 0.44 2.42
N TYR A 125 13.11 -0.11 2.48
CA TYR A 125 12.43 -0.67 1.32
C TYR A 125 11.46 0.29 0.62
N ARG A 126 11.08 1.40 1.30
CA ARG A 126 10.05 2.29 0.74
C ARG A 126 10.64 3.24 -0.29
N ASN A 127 10.19 3.07 -1.53
CA ASN A 127 10.54 3.94 -2.66
C ASN A 127 9.77 5.25 -2.72
N LYS A 128 8.73 5.40 -1.89
CA LYS A 128 7.88 6.59 -1.82
C LYS A 128 7.59 7.00 -0.38
N ALA A 129 7.71 8.28 -0.11
CA ALA A 129 7.25 8.89 1.14
C ALA A 129 6.57 10.24 0.87
N GLN A 130 5.57 10.57 1.68
CA GLN A 130 4.87 11.86 1.67
C GLN A 130 4.99 12.44 3.06
N PHE A 131 5.77 13.51 3.17
CA PHE A 131 6.11 14.14 4.43
C PHE A 131 5.25 15.40 4.62
N PRO A 132 4.36 15.47 5.61
CA PRO A 132 3.70 16.72 5.97
C PRO A 132 4.71 17.76 6.41
N VAL A 133 4.46 19.01 6.06
CA VAL A 133 5.27 20.18 6.46
C VAL A 133 4.42 21.07 7.35
N GLY A 134 4.98 21.50 8.46
CA GLY A 134 4.31 22.37 9.43
C GLY A 134 5.30 23.25 10.17
N THR A 135 4.84 23.87 11.24
CA THR A 135 5.68 24.63 12.16
C THR A 135 5.58 24.05 13.56
N ASP A 136 6.67 24.07 14.28
CA ASP A 136 6.66 23.79 15.71
C ASP A 136 6.15 24.99 16.53
N LYS A 137 6.11 24.84 17.86
CA LYS A 137 5.66 25.89 18.79
C LYS A 137 6.57 27.14 18.80
N ASP A 138 7.81 26.99 18.35
CA ASP A 138 8.81 28.05 18.31
C ASP A 138 8.85 28.74 16.92
N GLY A 139 8.03 28.27 15.96
CA GLY A 139 7.87 28.83 14.63
C GLY A 139 8.84 28.26 13.58
N HIS A 140 9.66 27.25 13.93
CA HIS A 140 10.57 26.60 12.98
C HIS A 140 9.83 25.63 12.07
N ILE A 141 10.29 25.52 10.83
CA ILE A 141 9.74 24.56 9.89
C ILE A 141 10.08 23.13 10.34
N VAL A 142 9.06 22.29 10.41
CA VAL A 142 9.19 20.88 10.75
C VAL A 142 8.56 20.00 9.68
N THR A 143 9.15 18.83 9.46
CA THR A 143 8.61 17.81 8.57
C THR A 143 8.91 16.41 9.12
N GLY A 144 8.10 15.43 8.75
CA GLY A 144 8.22 14.07 9.24
C GLY A 144 6.95 13.27 8.99
N PHE A 145 6.39 12.64 10.02
CA PHE A 145 5.16 11.87 9.91
C PHE A 145 4.17 12.27 11.00
N TYR A 146 2.89 12.00 10.77
CA TYR A 146 1.89 12.26 11.79
C TYR A 146 1.97 11.26 12.96
N ALA A 147 1.79 11.76 14.16
CA ALA A 147 1.56 10.93 15.33
C ALA A 147 0.26 10.14 15.16
N GLY A 148 0.22 8.94 15.71
CA GLY A 148 -0.93 8.07 15.59
C GLY A 148 -2.25 8.74 16.01
N ARG A 149 -3.25 8.70 15.12
CA ARG A 149 -4.61 9.27 15.33
C ARG A 149 -4.66 10.80 15.48
N THR A 150 -3.60 11.52 15.09
CA THR A 150 -3.55 12.98 15.12
C THR A 150 -2.86 13.52 13.87
N HIS A 151 -2.91 14.84 13.66
CA HIS A 151 -2.14 15.54 12.64
C HIS A 151 -0.93 16.29 13.24
N THR A 152 -0.50 15.90 14.44
CA THR A 152 0.75 16.41 15.02
C THR A 152 1.94 15.80 14.31
N ILE A 153 2.83 16.62 13.77
CA ILE A 153 4.01 16.15 13.05
C ILE A 153 5.08 15.71 14.06
N ILE A 154 5.52 14.47 13.93
CA ILE A 154 6.71 13.94 14.59
C ILE A 154 7.89 14.24 13.66
N PRO A 155 8.91 15.00 14.11
CA PRO A 155 10.00 15.48 13.25
C PRO A 155 11.00 14.37 12.90
N ASN A 156 10.52 13.37 12.15
CA ASN A 156 11.29 12.22 11.69
C ASN A 156 11.65 12.39 10.22
N ARG A 157 12.85 12.89 9.94
CA ARG A 157 13.40 13.04 8.58
C ARG A 157 14.21 11.82 8.14
N ASP A 158 14.56 10.95 9.08
CA ASP A 158 15.36 9.74 8.86
C ASP A 158 14.56 8.50 9.25
N CYS A 159 13.55 8.18 8.43
CA CYS A 159 12.70 7.03 8.64
C CYS A 159 13.43 5.75 8.24
N VAL A 160 13.57 4.80 9.18
CA VAL A 160 14.25 3.51 8.94
C VAL A 160 13.59 2.63 7.86
N LEU A 161 12.37 2.94 7.41
CA LEU A 161 11.73 2.26 6.29
C LEU A 161 11.98 2.95 4.96
N GLY A 162 12.30 4.25 4.97
CA GLY A 162 12.62 5.05 3.80
C GLY A 162 14.09 4.95 3.42
N LEU A 163 14.42 5.47 2.25
CA LEU A 163 15.82 5.57 1.81
C LEU A 163 16.52 6.73 2.51
N SER A 164 17.82 6.60 2.76
CA SER A 164 18.64 7.59 3.47
C SER A 164 18.66 8.96 2.79
N VAL A 165 18.57 9.00 1.46
CA VAL A 165 18.48 10.24 0.66
C VAL A 165 17.30 11.14 1.03
N ASN A 166 16.24 10.58 1.62
CA ASN A 166 15.09 11.37 2.07
C ASN A 166 15.52 12.48 3.04
N ARG A 167 16.45 12.19 3.94
CA ARG A 167 16.96 13.17 4.89
C ARG A 167 17.63 14.35 4.19
N GLU A 168 18.53 14.09 3.25
CA GLU A 168 19.25 15.13 2.48
C GLU A 168 18.27 16.01 1.69
N ILE A 169 17.26 15.39 1.05
CA ILE A 169 16.21 16.11 0.33
C ILE A 169 15.40 16.98 1.28
N LEU A 170 14.96 16.44 2.41
CA LEU A 170 14.16 17.19 3.38
C LEU A 170 14.94 18.33 4.03
N ASP A 171 16.21 18.12 4.35
CA ASP A 171 17.08 19.17 4.88
C ASP A 171 17.24 20.31 3.86
N SER A 172 17.43 19.98 2.57
CA SER A 172 17.51 20.97 1.49
C SER A 172 16.19 21.76 1.32
N VAL A 173 15.04 21.10 1.45
CA VAL A 173 13.72 21.75 1.37
C VAL A 173 13.48 22.68 2.56
N ILE A 174 13.79 22.25 3.79
CA ILE A 174 13.64 23.05 4.99
C ILE A 174 14.53 24.30 4.91
N ASP A 175 15.80 24.11 4.58
CA ASP A 175 16.77 25.20 4.39
C ASP A 175 16.30 26.23 3.36
N PHE A 176 15.74 25.74 2.23
CA PHE A 176 15.15 26.60 1.22
C PHE A 176 13.97 27.40 1.77
N MET A 177 13.06 26.74 2.49
CA MET A 177 11.87 27.40 3.04
C MET A 177 12.23 28.47 4.07
N GLU A 178 13.15 28.17 4.98
CA GLU A 178 13.62 29.10 6.02
C GLU A 178 14.36 30.30 5.42
N LYS A 179 15.33 30.06 4.55
CA LYS A 179 16.14 31.13 3.92
C LYS A 179 15.35 32.06 3.01
N ASN A 180 14.25 31.58 2.42
CA ASN A 180 13.42 32.38 1.49
C ASN A 180 12.05 32.74 2.06
N HIS A 181 11.83 32.55 3.37
CA HIS A 181 10.60 32.86 4.07
C HIS A 181 9.34 32.22 3.44
N VAL A 182 9.47 30.99 2.94
CA VAL A 182 8.36 30.20 2.38
C VAL A 182 7.63 29.53 3.52
N SER A 183 6.36 29.87 3.72
CA SER A 183 5.58 29.39 4.85
C SER A 183 5.13 27.94 4.73
N ALA A 184 5.10 27.21 5.84
CA ALA A 184 4.39 25.93 5.95
C ALA A 184 2.88 26.16 6.01
N TYR A 185 2.11 25.21 5.48
CA TYR A 185 0.66 25.22 5.54
C TYR A 185 0.18 24.81 6.93
N ASP A 186 -0.75 25.58 7.50
CA ASP A 186 -1.45 25.26 8.73
C ASP A 186 -2.87 24.77 8.40
N GLU A 187 -3.16 23.52 8.67
CA GLU A 187 -4.45 22.89 8.41
C GLU A 187 -5.60 23.53 9.17
N LYS A 188 -5.36 24.09 10.38
CA LYS A 188 -6.39 24.71 11.22
C LYS A 188 -6.87 26.03 10.63
N THR A 189 -5.94 26.87 10.20
CA THR A 189 -6.24 28.19 9.64
C THR A 189 -6.44 28.16 8.14
N GLY A 190 -5.91 27.17 7.43
CA GLY A 190 -5.87 27.07 5.97
C GLY A 190 -4.92 28.06 5.34
N LYS A 191 -3.98 28.62 6.11
CA LYS A 191 -2.96 29.59 5.64
C LYS A 191 -1.61 28.91 5.45
N GLY A 192 -0.71 29.57 4.74
CA GLY A 192 0.61 29.04 4.41
C GLY A 192 0.64 28.31 3.07
N LEU A 193 1.84 27.98 2.59
CA LEU A 193 2.06 27.55 1.21
C LEU A 193 2.37 26.06 1.10
N VAL A 194 3.47 25.58 1.70
CA VAL A 194 3.92 24.19 1.51
C VAL A 194 3.21 23.24 2.48
N ARG A 195 2.49 22.27 1.91
CA ARG A 195 1.70 21.28 2.66
C ARG A 195 2.46 19.99 2.91
N HIS A 196 3.08 19.44 1.86
CA HIS A 196 3.80 18.17 1.92
C HIS A 196 5.00 18.19 0.98
N VAL A 197 5.95 17.33 1.26
CA VAL A 197 7.02 16.95 0.33
C VAL A 197 6.80 15.49 -0.04
N LEU A 198 6.56 15.22 -1.31
CA LEU A 198 6.55 13.87 -1.86
C LEU A 198 7.92 13.57 -2.43
N ILE A 199 8.52 12.46 -2.01
CA ILE A 199 9.76 11.93 -2.54
C ILE A 199 9.49 10.55 -3.12
N ARG A 200 10.00 10.30 -4.33
CA ARG A 200 10.05 8.98 -4.96
C ARG A 200 11.47 8.68 -5.41
N CYS A 201 11.86 7.42 -5.28
CA CYS A 201 13.16 6.95 -5.74
C CYS A 201 12.97 5.65 -6.52
N GLY A 202 13.54 5.55 -7.69
CA GLY A 202 13.67 4.29 -8.41
C GLY A 202 14.73 3.41 -7.72
N PHE A 203 14.42 2.16 -7.49
CA PHE A 203 15.35 1.21 -6.86
C PHE A 203 16.39 0.69 -7.84
N THR A 204 15.96 0.39 -9.06
CA THR A 204 16.85 -0.07 -10.13
C THR A 204 17.51 1.11 -10.83
N SER A 205 16.73 2.13 -11.20
CA SER A 205 17.22 3.29 -11.95
C SER A 205 18.06 4.26 -11.13
N GLN A 206 17.91 4.27 -9.80
CA GLN A 206 18.46 5.26 -8.88
C GLN A 206 17.98 6.70 -9.14
N GLU A 207 16.99 6.89 -10.01
CA GLU A 207 16.36 8.18 -10.29
C GLU A 207 15.55 8.68 -9.09
N LYS A 208 15.56 10.00 -8.87
CA LYS A 208 14.88 10.64 -7.75
C LYS A 208 13.93 11.73 -8.22
N MET A 209 12.77 11.77 -7.58
CA MET A 209 11.73 12.76 -7.81
C MET A 209 11.38 13.46 -6.51
N VAL A 210 11.27 14.78 -6.56
CA VAL A 210 10.75 15.61 -5.47
C VAL A 210 9.57 16.42 -6.00
N CYS A 211 8.42 16.31 -5.31
CA CYS A 211 7.25 17.12 -5.63
C CYS A 211 6.76 17.82 -4.36
N LEU A 212 6.79 19.15 -4.34
CA LEU A 212 6.20 19.92 -3.25
C LEU A 212 4.70 20.10 -3.49
N ILE A 213 3.89 19.70 -2.54
CA ILE A 213 2.45 19.94 -2.57
C ILE A 213 2.20 21.30 -1.92
N ILE A 214 1.59 22.22 -2.68
CA ILE A 214 1.43 23.61 -2.26
C ILE A 214 -0.03 24.07 -2.27
N ASN A 215 -0.36 24.92 -1.29
CA ASN A 215 -1.63 25.64 -1.21
C ASN A 215 -1.54 26.92 -2.04
N GLY A 216 -1.36 26.78 -3.36
CA GLY A 216 -1.15 27.90 -4.26
C GLY A 216 -0.97 27.44 -5.70
N LYS A 217 -0.63 28.40 -6.58
CA LYS A 217 -0.43 28.17 -8.01
C LYS A 217 1.05 28.19 -8.44
N SER A 218 1.92 28.73 -7.60
CA SER A 218 3.37 28.87 -7.85
C SER A 218 4.15 28.83 -6.54
N LEU A 219 5.42 28.47 -6.63
CA LEU A 219 6.37 28.47 -5.51
C LEU A 219 7.34 29.66 -5.69
N PRO A 220 7.36 30.64 -4.77
CA PRO A 220 8.33 31.72 -4.81
C PRO A 220 9.75 31.19 -4.72
N HIS A 221 10.70 31.80 -5.43
CA HIS A 221 12.11 31.43 -5.43
C HIS A 221 12.39 29.97 -5.79
N SER A 222 11.52 29.38 -6.62
CA SER A 222 11.62 27.95 -7.01
C SER A 222 12.95 27.61 -7.69
N GLU A 223 13.59 28.57 -8.37
CA GLU A 223 14.91 28.42 -8.97
C GLU A 223 15.99 28.05 -7.95
N LYS A 224 15.91 28.60 -6.73
CA LYS A 224 16.88 28.28 -5.65
C LYS A 224 16.65 26.88 -5.09
N LEU A 225 15.39 26.44 -5.00
CA LEU A 225 15.08 25.05 -4.62
C LEU A 225 15.62 24.07 -5.65
N VAL A 226 15.39 24.36 -6.93
CA VAL A 226 15.90 23.56 -8.06
C VAL A 226 17.43 23.50 -8.01
N GLU A 227 18.10 24.64 -7.79
CA GLU A 227 19.56 24.67 -7.68
C GLU A 227 20.11 23.82 -6.53
N ALA A 228 19.42 23.79 -5.40
CA ALA A 228 19.79 22.95 -4.27
C ALA A 228 19.58 21.47 -4.54
N LEU A 229 18.37 21.08 -4.98
CA LEU A 229 18.00 19.69 -5.15
C LEU A 229 18.70 18.99 -6.32
N ARG A 230 18.99 19.69 -7.43
CA ARG A 230 19.67 19.09 -8.59
C ARG A 230 21.12 18.65 -8.30
N LYS A 231 21.70 19.04 -7.17
CA LYS A 231 23.02 18.61 -6.72
C LYS A 231 22.99 17.19 -6.12
N ILE A 232 21.81 16.73 -5.72
CA ILE A 232 21.62 15.39 -5.18
C ILE A 232 21.74 14.39 -6.32
N ASP A 233 22.60 13.41 -6.15
CA ASP A 233 22.84 12.40 -7.17
C ASP A 233 21.54 11.67 -7.59
N GLY A 234 21.37 11.43 -8.89
CA GLY A 234 20.18 10.79 -9.46
C GLY A 234 18.92 11.66 -9.44
N MET A 235 18.98 12.96 -9.09
CA MET A 235 17.82 13.85 -9.18
C MET A 235 17.38 14.00 -10.64
N THR A 236 16.15 13.59 -10.94
CA THR A 236 15.61 13.52 -12.32
C THR A 236 14.39 14.42 -12.51
N SER A 237 13.59 14.60 -11.45
CA SER A 237 12.33 15.35 -11.51
C SER A 237 12.14 16.21 -10.27
N ILE A 238 11.90 17.53 -10.51
CA ILE A 238 11.52 18.47 -9.46
C ILE A 238 10.25 19.17 -9.91
N SER A 239 9.19 19.11 -9.12
CA SER A 239 7.86 19.62 -9.47
C SER A 239 7.13 20.20 -8.27
N ILE A 240 6.05 20.93 -8.55
CA ILE A 240 5.04 21.31 -7.57
C ILE A 240 3.70 20.71 -7.96
N ASN A 241 2.91 20.34 -6.97
CA ASN A 241 1.52 19.92 -7.14
C ASN A 241 0.60 20.91 -6.41
N CYS A 242 -0.34 21.50 -7.15
CA CYS A 242 -1.23 22.54 -6.64
C CYS A 242 -2.45 21.89 -5.97
N ASN A 243 -2.56 22.00 -4.64
CA ASN A 243 -3.71 21.56 -3.88
C ASN A 243 -4.17 22.64 -2.90
N THR A 244 -5.21 23.38 -3.27
CA THR A 244 -5.83 24.43 -2.47
C THR A 244 -7.08 23.95 -1.71
N GLU A 245 -7.46 22.69 -1.86
CA GLU A 245 -8.64 22.14 -1.23
C GLU A 245 -8.36 21.80 0.25
N ARG A 246 -9.36 22.06 1.12
CA ARG A 246 -9.30 21.71 2.56
C ARG A 246 -9.83 20.29 2.79
N THR A 247 -9.12 19.29 2.26
CA THR A 247 -9.46 17.89 2.38
C THR A 247 -8.25 17.09 2.84
N ASN A 248 -8.46 15.82 3.21
CA ASN A 248 -7.39 14.88 3.54
C ASN A 248 -6.65 14.34 2.29
N VAL A 249 -7.10 14.73 1.08
CA VAL A 249 -6.42 14.37 -0.17
C VAL A 249 -5.15 15.20 -0.29
N ILE A 250 -4.01 14.53 -0.37
CA ILE A 250 -2.69 15.19 -0.40
C ILE A 250 -2.44 15.83 -1.75
N LEU A 251 -2.62 15.07 -2.85
CA LEU A 251 -2.31 15.51 -4.20
C LEU A 251 -3.51 16.21 -4.86
N GLY A 252 -3.26 17.40 -5.41
CA GLY A 252 -4.21 18.10 -6.25
C GLY A 252 -4.15 17.63 -7.71
N ARG A 253 -4.99 18.21 -8.55
CA ARG A 253 -5.16 17.82 -9.96
C ARG A 253 -4.03 18.31 -10.88
N LYS A 254 -3.35 19.40 -10.52
CA LYS A 254 -2.35 20.05 -11.38
C LYS A 254 -0.95 19.88 -10.82
N THR A 255 -0.08 19.26 -11.61
CA THR A 255 1.36 19.20 -11.35
C THR A 255 2.09 20.10 -12.37
N ILE A 256 3.09 20.84 -11.94
CA ILE A 256 3.92 21.74 -12.75
C ILE A 256 5.36 21.31 -12.53
N VAL A 257 6.05 20.94 -13.60
CA VAL A 257 7.50 20.62 -13.57
C VAL A 257 8.27 21.93 -13.44
N LEU A 258 9.16 21.96 -12.46
CA LEU A 258 10.10 23.08 -12.26
C LEU A 258 11.44 22.80 -12.94
N TRP A 259 11.85 21.53 -12.95
CA TRP A 259 13.08 21.08 -13.57
C TRP A 259 13.04 19.57 -13.86
N GLY A 260 13.73 19.16 -14.94
CA GLY A 260 13.88 17.76 -15.32
C GLY A 260 12.63 17.21 -16.00
N GLN A 261 12.33 15.94 -15.71
CA GLN A 261 11.25 15.20 -16.36
C GLN A 261 9.96 15.23 -15.54
N GLU A 262 8.83 14.89 -16.18
CA GLU A 262 7.52 14.76 -15.51
C GLU A 262 7.42 13.49 -14.67
N TYR A 263 8.32 12.52 -14.86
CA TYR A 263 8.32 11.20 -14.24
C TYR A 263 9.74 10.76 -13.91
N ILE A 264 9.85 9.75 -13.11
CA ILE A 264 11.04 8.89 -12.99
C ILE A 264 10.73 7.53 -13.59
N THR A 265 11.78 6.78 -13.94
CA THR A 265 11.65 5.38 -14.33
C THR A 265 12.07 4.47 -13.18
N ASP A 266 11.46 3.28 -13.11
CA ASP A 266 11.93 2.18 -12.30
C ASP A 266 11.54 0.85 -12.93
N GLN A 267 12.02 -0.27 -12.41
CA GLN A 267 11.78 -1.60 -12.96
C GLN A 267 11.17 -2.54 -11.91
N ILE A 268 10.34 -3.45 -12.38
CA ILE A 268 9.91 -4.63 -11.65
C ILE A 268 10.21 -5.82 -12.57
N GLY A 269 11.17 -6.68 -12.18
CA GLY A 269 11.73 -7.67 -13.09
C GLY A 269 12.31 -6.99 -14.34
N GLU A 270 11.94 -7.47 -15.51
CA GLU A 270 12.40 -6.95 -16.81
C GLU A 270 11.57 -5.74 -17.31
N ILE A 271 10.48 -5.37 -16.64
CA ILE A 271 9.55 -4.34 -17.11
C ILE A 271 9.88 -2.98 -16.50
N SER A 272 10.09 -1.99 -17.36
CA SER A 272 10.32 -0.59 -16.99
C SER A 272 9.02 0.21 -16.95
N TYR A 273 8.85 1.06 -15.93
CA TYR A 273 7.66 1.89 -15.74
C TYR A 273 8.01 3.37 -15.62
N GLU A 274 7.22 4.22 -16.23
CA GLU A 274 7.22 5.67 -16.00
C GLU A 274 6.29 5.99 -14.84
N ILE A 275 6.83 6.66 -13.83
CA ILE A 275 6.16 6.91 -12.56
C ILE A 275 6.10 8.41 -12.31
N SER A 276 4.92 9.01 -12.48
CA SER A 276 4.68 10.42 -12.17
C SER A 276 4.39 10.65 -10.67
N PRO A 277 4.37 11.89 -10.17
CA PRO A 277 4.01 12.18 -8.78
C PRO A 277 2.65 11.60 -8.37
N VAL A 278 1.68 11.57 -9.30
CA VAL A 278 0.30 11.13 -9.05
C VAL A 278 0.05 9.65 -9.37
N SER A 279 0.99 8.96 -10.02
CA SER A 279 0.85 7.53 -10.34
C SER A 279 0.77 6.69 -9.08
N PHE A 280 -0.11 5.70 -9.07
CA PHE A 280 0.02 4.60 -8.14
C PHE A 280 1.17 3.69 -8.58
N TYR A 281 2.07 3.37 -7.69
CA TYR A 281 3.17 2.44 -7.87
C TYR A 281 3.50 1.87 -6.48
N GLN A 282 3.67 0.57 -6.40
CA GLN A 282 3.90 -0.14 -5.14
C GLN A 282 5.13 0.38 -4.41
N VAL A 283 5.03 0.54 -3.08
CA VAL A 283 6.07 1.22 -2.29
C VAL A 283 7.26 0.36 -1.90
N ASN A 284 7.19 -0.95 -2.13
CA ASN A 284 8.23 -1.92 -1.83
C ASN A 284 8.56 -2.72 -3.10
N PRO A 285 9.49 -2.27 -3.94
CA PRO A 285 9.79 -2.90 -5.22
C PRO A 285 10.23 -4.36 -5.09
N VAL A 286 11.02 -4.69 -4.06
CA VAL A 286 11.53 -6.05 -3.81
C VAL A 286 10.38 -7.04 -3.57
N GLN A 287 9.43 -6.66 -2.74
CA GLN A 287 8.26 -7.53 -2.49
C GLN A 287 7.25 -7.47 -3.63
N THR A 288 7.17 -6.37 -4.35
CA THR A 288 6.28 -6.22 -5.51
C THR A 288 6.66 -7.19 -6.62
N GLU A 289 7.96 -7.36 -6.88
CA GLU A 289 8.44 -8.35 -7.86
C GLU A 289 8.02 -9.77 -7.45
N LYS A 290 8.15 -10.13 -6.17
CA LYS A 290 7.69 -11.43 -5.65
C LYS A 290 6.16 -11.56 -5.72
N LEU A 291 5.42 -10.50 -5.37
CA LEU A 291 3.95 -10.47 -5.42
C LEU A 291 3.44 -10.70 -6.84
N TYR A 292 4.02 -10.00 -7.82
CA TYR A 292 3.65 -10.14 -9.22
C TYR A 292 4.16 -11.45 -9.82
N GLY A 293 5.31 -11.94 -9.36
CA GLY A 293 5.80 -13.28 -9.69
C GLY A 293 4.82 -14.37 -9.26
N LEU A 294 4.23 -14.24 -8.05
CA LEU A 294 3.18 -15.16 -7.58
C LEU A 294 1.90 -15.02 -8.42
N ALA A 295 1.49 -13.79 -8.77
CA ALA A 295 0.32 -13.59 -9.62
C ALA A 295 0.52 -14.23 -11.00
N LEU A 296 1.71 -14.12 -11.58
CA LEU A 296 2.07 -14.76 -12.85
C LEU A 296 2.14 -16.30 -12.72
N GLU A 297 2.71 -16.80 -11.63
CA GLU A 297 2.76 -18.25 -11.34
C GLU A 297 1.34 -18.84 -11.19
N TYR A 298 0.46 -18.13 -10.46
CA TYR A 298 -0.92 -18.58 -10.25
C TYR A 298 -1.80 -18.43 -11.49
N ALA A 299 -1.48 -17.48 -12.36
CA ALA A 299 -2.13 -17.37 -13.67
C ALA A 299 -1.80 -18.54 -14.58
N ASP A 300 -0.67 -19.24 -14.38
CA ASP A 300 -0.24 -20.45 -15.10
C ASP A 300 -0.35 -20.29 -16.63
N LEU A 301 0.37 -19.30 -17.17
CA LEU A 301 0.26 -18.88 -18.57
C LEU A 301 1.29 -19.62 -19.44
N HIS A 302 0.82 -20.12 -20.60
CA HIS A 302 1.60 -20.89 -21.58
C HIS A 302 1.67 -20.25 -22.96
N GLY A 303 1.17 -19.02 -23.13
CA GLY A 303 1.22 -18.25 -24.36
C GLY A 303 -0.03 -18.34 -25.23
N GLU A 304 -1.07 -19.04 -24.78
CA GLU A 304 -2.34 -19.19 -25.51
C GLU A 304 -3.50 -18.44 -24.82
N GLU A 305 -3.30 -18.01 -23.57
CA GLU A 305 -4.35 -17.47 -22.72
C GLU A 305 -4.62 -16.00 -22.98
N THR A 306 -5.90 -15.65 -22.91
CA THR A 306 -6.42 -14.28 -22.81
C THR A 306 -6.63 -13.92 -21.36
N VAL A 307 -5.93 -12.88 -20.90
CA VAL A 307 -5.93 -12.42 -19.51
C VAL A 307 -6.60 -11.06 -19.39
N TRP A 308 -7.46 -10.89 -18.39
CA TRP A 308 -8.02 -9.60 -18.02
C TRP A 308 -7.48 -9.14 -16.67
N ASP A 309 -6.97 -7.90 -16.61
CA ASP A 309 -6.55 -7.21 -15.40
C ASP A 309 -7.57 -6.09 -15.11
N LEU A 310 -8.42 -6.31 -14.10
CA LEU A 310 -9.61 -5.48 -13.88
C LEU A 310 -9.41 -4.26 -12.96
N TYR A 311 -8.18 -3.98 -12.56
CA TYR A 311 -7.75 -2.78 -11.83
C TYR A 311 -6.32 -2.42 -12.23
N CYS A 312 -6.07 -2.29 -13.54
CA CYS A 312 -4.71 -2.31 -14.07
C CYS A 312 -3.83 -1.10 -13.70
N GLY A 313 -4.43 0.02 -13.25
CA GLY A 313 -3.67 1.22 -12.94
C GLY A 313 -2.82 1.71 -14.10
N ILE A 314 -1.51 1.85 -13.89
CA ILE A 314 -0.53 2.20 -14.95
C ILE A 314 0.00 0.97 -15.70
N GLY A 315 -0.69 -0.17 -15.60
CA GLY A 315 -0.37 -1.42 -16.28
C GLY A 315 0.68 -2.28 -15.57
N THR A 316 0.89 -2.11 -14.27
CA THR A 316 1.99 -2.80 -13.57
C THR A 316 1.86 -4.32 -13.60
N ILE A 317 0.71 -4.87 -13.23
CA ILE A 317 0.46 -6.32 -13.31
C ILE A 317 0.23 -6.74 -14.77
N SER A 318 -0.56 -5.98 -15.53
CA SER A 318 -0.88 -6.29 -16.92
C SER A 318 0.36 -6.55 -17.77
N LEU A 319 1.35 -5.64 -17.70
CA LEU A 319 2.59 -5.76 -18.49
C LEU A 319 3.48 -6.91 -17.99
N PHE A 320 3.42 -7.21 -16.69
CA PHE A 320 4.12 -8.35 -16.11
C PHE A 320 3.54 -9.68 -16.63
N LEU A 321 2.21 -9.78 -16.74
CA LEU A 321 1.51 -10.94 -17.30
C LEU A 321 1.69 -11.06 -18.81
N ALA A 322 1.78 -9.95 -19.54
CA ALA A 322 1.93 -9.92 -20.99
C ALA A 322 3.20 -10.62 -21.49
N GLN A 323 4.20 -10.81 -20.62
CA GLN A 323 5.41 -11.57 -20.95
C GLN A 323 5.14 -13.05 -21.28
N LYS A 324 4.01 -13.62 -20.79
CA LYS A 324 3.65 -15.02 -20.96
C LYS A 324 2.24 -15.25 -21.49
N ALA A 325 1.40 -14.23 -21.57
CA ALA A 325 0.05 -14.32 -22.11
C ALA A 325 0.05 -14.19 -23.64
N LYS A 326 -0.96 -14.75 -24.29
CA LYS A 326 -1.27 -14.47 -25.70
C LYS A 326 -1.73 -13.02 -25.85
N GLN A 327 -2.66 -12.60 -24.99
CA GLN A 327 -3.24 -11.27 -24.99
C GLN A 327 -3.59 -10.86 -23.56
N VAL A 328 -3.31 -9.61 -23.20
CA VAL A 328 -3.74 -9.01 -21.94
C VAL A 328 -4.64 -7.81 -22.21
N TYR A 329 -5.75 -7.74 -21.49
CA TYR A 329 -6.67 -6.60 -21.50
C TYR A 329 -6.69 -5.97 -20.11
N GLY A 330 -6.30 -4.70 -20.01
CA GLY A 330 -6.30 -3.94 -18.75
C GLY A 330 -7.46 -2.95 -18.68
N VAL A 331 -8.18 -2.90 -17.57
CA VAL A 331 -9.27 -1.94 -17.33
C VAL A 331 -8.97 -1.08 -16.12
N GLU A 332 -9.15 0.23 -16.26
CA GLU A 332 -8.97 1.20 -15.17
C GLU A 332 -9.91 2.40 -15.38
N ILE A 333 -10.51 2.87 -14.30
CA ILE A 333 -11.45 3.99 -14.34
C ILE A 333 -10.79 5.36 -14.57
N ILE A 334 -9.50 5.47 -14.29
CA ILE A 334 -8.74 6.74 -14.36
C ILE A 334 -8.09 6.89 -15.74
N PRO A 335 -8.56 7.80 -16.62
CA PRO A 335 -8.02 7.94 -17.98
C PRO A 335 -6.51 8.14 -18.04
N ARG A 336 -5.96 8.98 -17.14
CA ARG A 336 -4.52 9.26 -17.09
C ARG A 336 -3.68 8.04 -16.73
N ALA A 337 -4.22 7.12 -15.93
CA ALA A 337 -3.54 5.87 -15.63
C ALA A 337 -3.46 4.98 -16.88
N ILE A 338 -4.52 4.91 -17.66
CA ILE A 338 -4.54 4.20 -18.96
C ILE A 338 -3.56 4.81 -19.97
N GLU A 339 -3.47 6.14 -20.04
CA GLU A 339 -2.46 6.79 -20.88
C GLU A 339 -1.04 6.37 -20.48
N ASN A 340 -0.77 6.30 -19.17
CA ASN A 340 0.50 5.82 -18.66
C ASN A 340 0.72 4.32 -18.94
N ALA A 341 -0.31 3.49 -18.81
CA ALA A 341 -0.23 2.06 -19.13
C ALA A 341 0.15 1.82 -20.60
N LYS A 342 -0.49 2.56 -21.51
CA LYS A 342 -0.17 2.50 -22.96
C LYS A 342 1.27 2.96 -23.24
N ARG A 343 1.73 4.03 -22.61
CA ARG A 343 3.13 4.48 -22.74
C ARG A 343 4.11 3.44 -22.19
N ASN A 344 3.80 2.82 -21.07
CA ASN A 344 4.61 1.77 -20.48
C ASN A 344 4.67 0.54 -21.39
N ALA A 345 3.56 0.14 -22.04
CA ALA A 345 3.56 -0.93 -23.03
C ALA A 345 4.51 -0.63 -24.20
N VAL A 346 4.39 0.54 -24.81
CA VAL A 346 5.27 0.99 -25.91
C VAL A 346 6.73 1.02 -25.48
N LYS A 347 7.02 1.56 -24.28
CA LYS A 347 8.38 1.63 -23.73
C LYS A 347 9.07 0.28 -23.62
N ASN A 348 8.29 -0.77 -23.31
CA ASN A 348 8.79 -2.13 -23.16
C ASN A 348 8.63 -2.99 -24.43
N GLY A 349 8.16 -2.43 -25.54
CA GLY A 349 7.92 -3.20 -26.78
C GLY A 349 6.85 -4.28 -26.63
N ILE A 350 5.90 -4.10 -25.70
CA ILE A 350 4.80 -5.03 -25.44
C ILE A 350 3.62 -4.66 -26.37
N GLU A 351 3.33 -5.54 -27.33
CA GLU A 351 2.28 -5.35 -28.34
C GLU A 351 1.01 -6.12 -28.04
N ASN A 352 1.07 -7.11 -27.14
CA ASN A 352 -0.02 -7.98 -26.74
C ASN A 352 -0.75 -7.50 -25.47
N ALA A 353 -0.73 -6.20 -25.18
CA ALA A 353 -1.46 -5.59 -24.10
C ALA A 353 -2.33 -4.42 -24.60
N GLU A 354 -3.62 -4.46 -24.33
CA GLU A 354 -4.58 -3.41 -24.68
C GLU A 354 -5.26 -2.86 -23.42
N PHE A 355 -5.55 -1.54 -23.40
CA PHE A 355 -6.02 -0.87 -22.20
C PHE A 355 -7.27 -0.04 -22.44
N PHE A 356 -8.28 -0.20 -21.58
CA PHE A 356 -9.59 0.44 -21.65
C PHE A 356 -9.85 1.35 -20.45
N VAL A 357 -10.44 2.50 -20.71
CA VAL A 357 -10.93 3.40 -19.66
C VAL A 357 -12.38 3.06 -19.36
N GLY A 358 -12.70 2.71 -18.14
CA GLY A 358 -14.06 2.45 -17.72
C GLY A 358 -14.14 1.61 -16.46
N LYS A 359 -15.37 1.26 -16.09
CA LYS A 359 -15.61 0.30 -15.02
C LYS A 359 -15.55 -1.12 -15.57
N SER A 360 -14.87 -2.00 -14.85
CA SER A 360 -14.64 -3.38 -15.30
C SER A 360 -15.95 -4.14 -15.53
N GLU A 361 -16.97 -3.90 -14.68
CA GLU A 361 -18.29 -4.49 -14.80
C GLU A 361 -19.13 -3.99 -16.00
N GLU A 362 -18.67 -2.93 -16.67
CA GLU A 362 -19.26 -2.38 -17.89
C GLU A 362 -18.44 -2.77 -19.13
N VAL A 363 -17.12 -2.55 -19.08
CA VAL A 363 -16.20 -2.77 -20.20
C VAL A 363 -16.10 -4.24 -20.60
N LEU A 364 -16.00 -5.13 -19.61
CA LEU A 364 -15.81 -6.56 -19.87
C LEU A 364 -17.01 -7.22 -20.60
N PRO A 365 -18.26 -7.05 -20.16
CA PRO A 365 -19.42 -7.57 -20.90
C PRO A 365 -19.57 -6.96 -22.30
N GLU A 366 -19.41 -5.63 -22.43
CA GLU A 366 -19.52 -4.93 -23.71
C GLU A 366 -18.48 -5.46 -24.74
N PHE A 367 -17.26 -5.70 -24.30
CA PHE A 367 -16.22 -6.29 -25.15
C PHE A 367 -16.67 -7.64 -25.72
N TYR A 368 -17.18 -8.54 -24.87
CA TYR A 368 -17.59 -9.88 -25.32
C TYR A 368 -18.87 -9.86 -26.15
N GLU A 369 -19.79 -8.94 -25.90
CA GLU A 369 -20.97 -8.72 -26.75
C GLU A 369 -20.55 -8.26 -28.15
N ASN A 370 -19.58 -7.35 -28.26
CA ASN A 370 -19.04 -6.88 -29.54
C ASN A 370 -18.31 -7.99 -30.29
N GLU A 371 -17.50 -8.82 -29.60
CA GLU A 371 -16.82 -9.97 -30.19
C GLU A 371 -17.81 -11.01 -30.72
N ALA A 372 -18.86 -11.32 -29.96
CA ALA A 372 -19.93 -12.22 -30.37
C ALA A 372 -20.70 -11.69 -31.58
N ALA A 373 -21.04 -10.39 -31.60
CA ALA A 373 -21.70 -9.73 -32.73
C ALA A 373 -20.83 -9.76 -34.01
N ALA A 374 -19.50 -9.72 -33.84
CA ALA A 374 -18.55 -9.86 -34.95
C ALA A 374 -18.29 -11.33 -35.37
N GLY A 375 -18.98 -12.29 -34.75
CA GLY A 375 -18.83 -13.73 -35.02
C GLY A 375 -17.53 -14.33 -34.48
N ARG A 376 -16.80 -13.64 -33.60
CA ARG A 376 -15.58 -14.13 -32.97
C ARG A 376 -15.91 -14.82 -31.65
N LYS A 377 -15.31 -15.99 -31.43
CA LYS A 377 -15.35 -16.66 -30.12
C LYS A 377 -14.21 -16.06 -29.27
N ALA A 378 -14.58 -15.28 -28.28
CA ALA A 378 -13.67 -14.77 -27.29
C ALA A 378 -13.98 -15.38 -25.91
N HIS A 379 -12.96 -15.71 -25.14
CA HIS A 379 -13.05 -16.26 -23.79
C HIS A 379 -12.03 -15.57 -22.90
N ALA A 380 -12.38 -15.30 -21.66
CA ALA A 380 -11.43 -14.89 -20.64
C ALA A 380 -10.90 -16.16 -19.97
N ASP A 381 -9.66 -16.55 -20.29
CA ASP A 381 -9.06 -17.73 -19.67
C ASP A 381 -8.70 -17.44 -18.22
N VAL A 382 -8.13 -16.26 -17.97
CA VAL A 382 -7.73 -15.80 -16.62
C VAL A 382 -8.23 -14.38 -16.37
N ILE A 383 -8.79 -14.16 -15.19
CA ILE A 383 -9.08 -12.81 -14.67
C ILE A 383 -8.19 -12.55 -13.47
N VAL A 384 -7.46 -11.43 -13.51
CA VAL A 384 -6.65 -10.92 -12.39
C VAL A 384 -7.32 -9.69 -11.79
N VAL A 385 -7.40 -9.63 -10.48
CA VAL A 385 -7.93 -8.46 -9.76
C VAL A 385 -6.97 -8.02 -8.65
N ASP A 386 -6.73 -6.70 -8.53
CA ASP A 386 -6.01 -6.06 -7.42
C ASP A 386 -6.86 -4.86 -6.92
N PRO A 387 -8.02 -5.13 -6.27
CA PRO A 387 -8.96 -4.10 -5.90
C PRO A 387 -8.45 -3.24 -4.73
N PRO A 388 -9.02 -2.03 -4.52
CA PRO A 388 -8.75 -1.23 -3.34
C PRO A 388 -9.21 -1.97 -2.06
N ARG A 389 -8.85 -1.44 -0.88
CA ARG A 389 -9.14 -2.04 0.44
C ARG A 389 -10.59 -2.48 0.67
N LYS A 390 -11.57 -1.88 -0.02
CA LYS A 390 -12.98 -2.29 0.06
C LYS A 390 -13.29 -3.63 -0.61
N GLY A 391 -12.34 -4.19 -1.35
CA GLY A 391 -12.53 -5.37 -2.19
C GLY A 391 -13.25 -5.05 -3.49
N CYS A 392 -13.66 -6.07 -4.23
CA CYS A 392 -14.50 -5.95 -5.40
C CYS A 392 -15.92 -5.55 -4.98
N ASP A 393 -16.61 -4.80 -5.84
CA ASP A 393 -18.05 -4.63 -5.65
C ASP A 393 -18.84 -5.83 -6.20
N GLU A 394 -20.10 -5.90 -5.79
CA GLU A 394 -20.97 -7.05 -6.10
C GLU A 394 -21.16 -7.25 -7.60
N LYS A 395 -21.35 -6.16 -8.36
CA LYS A 395 -21.51 -6.23 -9.81
C LYS A 395 -20.29 -6.79 -10.53
N LEU A 396 -19.10 -6.44 -10.04
CA LEU A 396 -17.87 -6.97 -10.61
C LEU A 396 -17.75 -8.49 -10.34
N LEU A 397 -18.06 -8.94 -9.11
CA LEU A 397 -18.04 -10.36 -8.79
C LEU A 397 -19.08 -11.14 -9.65
N GLU A 398 -20.28 -10.61 -9.82
CA GLU A 398 -21.30 -11.16 -10.73
C GLU A 398 -20.78 -11.23 -12.18
N THR A 399 -20.05 -10.19 -12.63
CA THR A 399 -19.46 -10.15 -13.98
C THR A 399 -18.40 -11.23 -14.14
N ILE A 400 -17.51 -11.41 -13.15
CA ILE A 400 -16.49 -12.48 -13.16
C ILE A 400 -17.18 -13.84 -13.27
N VAL A 401 -18.21 -14.10 -12.47
CA VAL A 401 -18.99 -15.35 -12.53
C VAL A 401 -19.63 -15.56 -13.90
N LYS A 402 -20.24 -14.51 -14.47
CA LYS A 402 -20.86 -14.56 -15.81
C LYS A 402 -19.86 -14.85 -16.93
N MET A 403 -18.68 -14.24 -16.86
CA MET A 403 -17.59 -14.47 -17.83
C MET A 403 -16.98 -15.86 -17.70
N ALA A 404 -17.13 -16.49 -16.53
CA ALA A 404 -16.74 -17.85 -16.25
C ALA A 404 -15.27 -18.19 -16.63
N PRO A 405 -14.26 -17.37 -16.24
CA PRO A 405 -12.86 -17.69 -16.52
C PRO A 405 -12.48 -19.02 -15.87
N ASP A 406 -11.49 -19.69 -16.45
CA ASP A 406 -11.00 -20.94 -15.87
C ASP A 406 -10.26 -20.70 -14.56
N ARG A 407 -9.55 -19.55 -14.48
CA ARG A 407 -8.81 -19.13 -13.27
C ARG A 407 -9.09 -17.68 -12.92
N VAL A 408 -9.15 -17.42 -11.61
CA VAL A 408 -9.16 -16.05 -11.05
C VAL A 408 -7.97 -15.92 -10.11
N VAL A 409 -7.10 -14.94 -10.38
CA VAL A 409 -6.00 -14.57 -9.50
C VAL A 409 -6.39 -13.30 -8.75
N TYR A 410 -6.54 -13.42 -7.44
CA TYR A 410 -6.96 -12.32 -6.58
C TYR A 410 -5.77 -11.82 -5.75
N VAL A 411 -5.28 -10.62 -6.03
CA VAL A 411 -4.31 -9.89 -5.20
C VAL A 411 -5.08 -9.00 -4.24
N SER A 412 -4.71 -8.94 -2.97
CA SER A 412 -5.47 -8.17 -1.97
C SER A 412 -4.60 -7.59 -0.88
N CYS A 413 -4.80 -6.31 -0.58
CA CYS A 413 -4.20 -5.62 0.58
C CYS A 413 -5.06 -5.69 1.87
N ASP A 414 -6.24 -6.34 1.82
CA ASP A 414 -7.12 -6.53 2.98
C ASP A 414 -7.73 -7.94 3.00
N SER A 415 -7.22 -8.79 3.88
CA SER A 415 -7.65 -10.18 3.97
C SER A 415 -9.09 -10.38 4.44
N ALA A 416 -9.74 -9.36 5.04
CA ALA A 416 -11.14 -9.47 5.44
C ALA A 416 -12.08 -9.32 4.24
N THR A 417 -11.83 -8.33 3.38
CA THR A 417 -12.58 -8.17 2.12
C THR A 417 -12.26 -9.29 1.14
N LEU A 418 -11.00 -9.74 1.08
CA LEU A 418 -10.63 -10.94 0.33
C LEU A 418 -11.49 -12.14 0.73
N ALA A 419 -11.57 -12.45 2.02
CA ALA A 419 -12.33 -13.59 2.53
C ALA A 419 -13.83 -13.52 2.15
N ARG A 420 -14.41 -12.31 2.17
CA ARG A 420 -15.80 -12.05 1.72
C ARG A 420 -15.96 -12.36 0.24
N ASP A 421 -15.07 -11.83 -0.59
CA ASP A 421 -15.18 -11.95 -2.04
C ASP A 421 -14.90 -13.38 -2.52
N LEU A 422 -13.92 -14.06 -1.92
CA LEU A 422 -13.64 -15.48 -2.19
C LEU A 422 -14.85 -16.36 -1.84
N LYS A 423 -15.55 -16.08 -0.72
CA LYS A 423 -16.77 -16.81 -0.36
C LYS A 423 -17.82 -16.70 -1.47
N ILE A 424 -18.08 -15.50 -1.96
CA ILE A 424 -19.08 -15.26 -3.04
C ILE A 424 -18.67 -16.04 -4.30
N LEU A 425 -17.43 -15.97 -4.73
CA LEU A 425 -16.95 -16.70 -5.91
C LEU A 425 -17.06 -18.22 -5.72
N CYS A 426 -16.73 -18.73 -4.54
CA CYS A 426 -16.81 -20.17 -4.24
C CYS A 426 -18.24 -20.69 -4.20
N GLU A 427 -19.20 -19.90 -3.71
CA GLU A 427 -20.63 -20.20 -3.77
C GLU A 427 -21.17 -20.24 -5.21
N GLN A 428 -20.47 -19.58 -6.15
CA GLN A 428 -20.82 -19.51 -7.57
C GLN A 428 -19.97 -20.44 -8.47
N GLY A 429 -19.34 -21.46 -7.89
CA GLY A 429 -18.72 -22.54 -8.66
C GLY A 429 -17.21 -22.45 -8.80
N TYR A 430 -16.54 -21.61 -8.02
CA TYR A 430 -15.07 -21.60 -7.92
C TYR A 430 -14.58 -22.37 -6.68
N GLU A 431 -13.31 -22.69 -6.66
CA GLU A 431 -12.62 -23.31 -5.54
C GLU A 431 -11.27 -22.62 -5.32
N VAL A 432 -10.97 -22.31 -4.06
CA VAL A 432 -9.63 -21.77 -3.69
C VAL A 432 -8.60 -22.89 -3.77
N LYS A 433 -7.62 -22.73 -4.63
CA LYS A 433 -6.54 -23.72 -4.86
C LYS A 433 -5.25 -23.37 -4.16
N ARG A 434 -4.90 -22.10 -4.08
CA ARG A 434 -3.67 -21.62 -3.44
C ARG A 434 -3.92 -20.29 -2.76
N VAL A 435 -3.31 -20.08 -1.61
CA VAL A 435 -3.30 -18.81 -0.88
C VAL A 435 -1.91 -18.55 -0.37
N ARG A 436 -1.37 -17.38 -0.61
CA ARG A 436 -0.07 -16.98 -0.08
C ARG A 436 -0.06 -15.54 0.37
N ALA A 437 0.35 -15.31 1.61
CA ALA A 437 0.57 -13.98 2.15
C ALA A 437 1.93 -13.43 1.72
N VAL A 438 2.03 -12.10 1.56
CA VAL A 438 3.27 -11.38 1.23
C VAL A 438 3.43 -10.20 2.17
N ASP A 439 4.59 -10.09 2.82
CA ASP A 439 4.90 -8.97 3.69
C ASP A 439 5.38 -7.74 2.90
N GLN A 440 4.44 -7.11 2.19
CA GLN A 440 4.66 -5.89 1.40
C GLN A 440 5.00 -4.68 2.28
N PHE A 441 4.49 -4.66 3.53
CA PHE A 441 4.57 -3.51 4.44
C PHE A 441 5.19 -3.93 5.78
N CYS A 442 6.49 -4.25 5.78
CA CYS A 442 7.22 -4.68 6.96
C CYS A 442 7.04 -3.70 8.12
N HIS A 443 7.01 -4.22 9.35
CA HIS A 443 6.81 -3.47 10.60
C HIS A 443 5.44 -2.82 10.79
N THR A 444 4.51 -3.05 9.84
CA THR A 444 3.11 -2.65 9.95
C THR A 444 2.19 -3.87 10.07
N VAL A 445 0.95 -3.67 10.47
CA VAL A 445 -0.08 -4.75 10.52
C VAL A 445 -0.68 -5.10 9.16
N HIS A 446 -0.27 -4.41 8.10
CA HIS A 446 -0.78 -4.64 6.74
C HIS A 446 -0.08 -5.83 6.08
N THR A 447 -0.83 -6.57 5.30
CA THR A 447 -0.37 -7.78 4.61
C THR A 447 -1.05 -7.83 3.26
N GLU A 448 -0.28 -8.11 2.20
CA GLU A 448 -0.82 -8.52 0.92
C GLU A 448 -1.07 -10.02 0.90
N ALA A 449 -2.00 -10.48 0.08
CA ALA A 449 -2.22 -11.89 -0.17
C ALA A 449 -2.54 -12.12 -1.65
N VAL A 450 -2.05 -13.22 -2.21
CA VAL A 450 -2.42 -13.69 -3.55
C VAL A 450 -3.18 -15.00 -3.40
N CYS A 451 -4.31 -15.11 -4.09
CA CYS A 451 -5.13 -16.31 -4.11
C CYS A 451 -5.39 -16.75 -5.55
N LEU A 452 -5.28 -18.05 -5.77
CA LEU A 452 -5.75 -18.71 -6.98
C LEU A 452 -7.10 -19.36 -6.71
N LEU A 453 -8.07 -19.03 -7.56
CA LEU A 453 -9.33 -19.78 -7.65
C LEU A 453 -9.39 -20.45 -9.03
N GLU A 454 -9.87 -21.67 -9.06
CA GLU A 454 -10.17 -22.41 -10.29
C GLU A 454 -11.69 -22.67 -10.35
N ARG A 455 -12.20 -22.67 -11.56
CA ARG A 455 -13.60 -23.04 -11.81
C ARG A 455 -13.76 -24.56 -11.62
N LYS A 456 -14.72 -24.96 -10.80
CA LYS A 456 -15.03 -26.38 -10.59
C LYS A 456 -15.50 -27.00 -11.90
N GLU A 457 -14.96 -28.16 -12.25
CA GLU A 457 -15.51 -28.99 -13.31
C GLU A 457 -16.96 -29.37 -12.96
N LYS A 458 -17.85 -29.28 -13.93
CA LYS A 458 -19.28 -29.63 -13.76
C LYS A 458 -19.48 -31.12 -13.69
#